data_c4fbbd97dbce0b06695a1ac1a3572d66
#
_entry.id   c4fbbd97dbce0b06695a1ac1a3572d66
#
_cell.length_a   1.000
_cell.length_b   1.000
_cell.length_c   1.000
_cell.angle_alpha   90.00
_cell.angle_beta   90.00
_cell.angle_gamma   90.00
#
_symmetry.space_group_name_H-M   'P 1'
#
loop_
_entity.id
_entity.type
_entity.pdbx_description
1 polymer ?
#
loop_
_entity_poly.entity_id
_entity_poly.type
_entity_poly.pdbx_seq_one_letter_code
_entity_poly.pdbx_strand_id
1 'polypeptide(L)'
;MSLSIEVRKGINMNQETMQLFKTLTEFPSAPGFERELRSFMKTKLATYTDEFVQDNLGSLFGVLRGNEAGPKVMVAGHMDEVGFMTTRISDNGMVYFQPLGGWWSQAVLAQKLQIIT
;
A
#
# COMPACT_ATOMS: atom_id res chain seq x y z
N MET A 1 46.24 -7.15 2.40
CA MET A 1 45.28 -6.04 2.41
C MET A 1 43.93 -6.64 2.77
N SER A 2 43.56 -6.58 4.07
CA SER A 2 42.37 -7.24 4.60
C SER A 2 41.18 -6.24 4.43
N LEU A 3 40.19 -6.63 3.62
CA LEU A 3 38.95 -5.88 3.48
C LEU A 3 38.04 -6.28 4.66
N SER A 4 37.98 -5.46 5.70
CA SER A 4 37.02 -5.64 6.78
C SER A 4 35.66 -5.08 6.28
N ILE A 5 34.71 -5.99 6.05
CA ILE A 5 33.32 -5.63 5.79
C ILE A 5 32.73 -5.18 7.13
N GLU A 6 32.54 -3.89 7.29
CA GLU A 6 31.80 -3.32 8.42
C GLU A 6 30.32 -3.61 8.19
N VAL A 7 29.80 -4.62 8.87
CA VAL A 7 28.35 -4.88 8.90
C VAL A 7 27.71 -3.72 9.67
N ARG A 8 27.12 -2.78 8.96
CA ARG A 8 26.28 -1.74 9.60
C ARG A 8 25.20 -2.45 10.39
N LYS A 9 25.13 -2.17 11.69
CA LYS A 9 24.00 -2.60 12.54
C LYS A 9 22.71 -2.20 11.82
N GLY A 10 21.88 -3.20 11.48
CA GLY A 10 20.62 -2.98 10.78
C GLY A 10 19.77 -1.92 11.51
N ILE A 11 18.98 -1.18 10.74
CA ILE A 11 18.01 -0.25 11.28
C ILE A 11 17.06 -1.07 12.16
N ASN A 12 17.17 -0.87 13.47
CA ASN A 12 16.33 -1.59 14.43
C ASN A 12 14.98 -0.86 14.47
N MET A 13 13.99 -1.31 13.67
CA MET A 13 12.63 -0.78 13.73
C MET A 13 12.03 -1.15 15.09
N ASN A 14 11.35 -0.18 15.73
CA ASN A 14 10.61 -0.47 16.93
C ASN A 14 9.38 -1.36 16.61
N GLN A 15 8.80 -2.00 17.62
CA GLN A 15 7.68 -2.92 17.43
C GLN A 15 6.45 -2.27 16.80
N GLU A 16 6.18 -1.02 17.13
CA GLU A 16 5.04 -0.27 16.57
C GLU A 16 5.22 -0.03 15.07
N THR A 17 6.39 0.41 14.64
CA THR A 17 6.71 0.61 13.22
C THR A 17 6.66 -0.71 12.45
N MET A 18 7.18 -1.79 13.05
CA MET A 18 7.12 -3.13 12.44
C MET A 18 5.68 -3.61 12.29
N GLN A 19 4.83 -3.40 13.29
CA GLN A 19 3.42 -3.76 13.24
C GLN A 19 2.65 -2.93 12.21
N LEU A 20 2.94 -1.63 12.12
CA LEU A 20 2.36 -0.76 11.09
C LEU A 20 2.74 -1.24 9.70
N PHE A 21 4.02 -1.52 9.48
CA PHE A 21 4.52 -2.02 8.20
C PHE A 21 3.84 -3.34 7.82
N LYS A 22 3.77 -4.28 8.75
CA LYS A 22 3.06 -5.55 8.54
C LYS A 22 1.60 -5.32 8.18
N THR A 23 0.89 -4.48 8.92
CA THR A 23 -0.52 -4.17 8.63
C THR A 23 -0.69 -3.60 7.23
N LEU A 24 0.15 -2.65 6.83
CA LEU A 24 0.06 -2.02 5.51
C LEU A 24 0.35 -3.00 4.36
N THR A 25 1.26 -3.95 4.56
CA THR A 25 1.64 -4.93 3.53
C THR A 25 0.68 -6.14 3.45
N GLU A 26 -0.12 -6.36 4.48
CA GLU A 26 -1.13 -7.43 4.52
C GLU A 26 -2.54 -6.93 4.19
N PHE A 27 -2.71 -5.61 4.00
CA PHE A 27 -4.00 -5.02 3.70
C PHE A 27 -4.41 -5.33 2.25
N PRO A 28 -5.59 -5.91 2.01
CA PRO A 28 -6.06 -6.13 0.65
C PRO A 28 -6.42 -4.79 0.00
N SER A 29 -5.63 -4.37 -0.97
CA SER A 29 -5.75 -3.04 -1.59
C SER A 29 -5.49 -3.08 -3.10
N ALA A 30 -6.13 -4.01 -3.81
CA ALA A 30 -6.07 -4.02 -5.27
C ALA A 30 -6.59 -2.70 -5.86
N PRO A 31 -6.12 -2.27 -7.06
CA PRO A 31 -6.52 -1.01 -7.67
C PRO A 31 -8.04 -0.84 -7.76
N GLY A 32 -8.54 0.26 -7.20
CA GLY A 32 -9.98 0.57 -7.09
C GLY A 32 -10.65 0.05 -5.80
N PHE A 33 -9.96 -0.73 -4.98
CA PHE A 33 -10.47 -1.33 -3.74
C PHE A 33 -9.75 -0.83 -2.48
N GLU A 34 -9.08 0.31 -2.55
CA GLU A 34 -8.25 0.88 -1.47
C GLU A 34 -9.08 1.56 -0.36
N ARG A 35 -10.41 1.49 -0.38
CA ARG A 35 -11.28 2.22 0.55
C ARG A 35 -10.94 1.95 2.02
N GLU A 36 -10.77 0.69 2.38
CA GLU A 36 -10.51 0.31 3.76
C GLU A 36 -9.11 0.72 4.20
N LEU A 37 -8.11 0.50 3.35
CA LEU A 37 -6.75 0.95 3.59
C LEU A 37 -6.70 2.48 3.72
N ARG A 38 -7.40 3.22 2.87
CA ARG A 38 -7.51 4.68 2.97
C ARG A 38 -8.11 5.12 4.30
N SER A 39 -9.16 4.44 4.77
CA SER A 39 -9.78 4.72 6.09
C SER A 39 -8.80 4.45 7.23
N PHE A 40 -8.07 3.36 7.17
CA PHE A 40 -7.01 3.05 8.12
C PHE A 40 -5.90 4.11 8.11
N MET A 41 -5.41 4.51 6.92
CA MET A 41 -4.41 5.56 6.78
C MET A 41 -4.90 6.91 7.32
N LYS A 42 -6.16 7.26 7.06
CA LYS A 42 -6.75 8.47 7.62
C LYS A 42 -6.74 8.46 9.15
N THR A 43 -7.09 7.32 9.77
CA THR A 43 -7.03 7.17 11.23
C THR A 43 -5.60 7.33 11.77
N LYS A 44 -4.61 6.79 11.07
CA LYS A 44 -3.21 6.93 11.46
C LYS A 44 -2.70 8.37 11.30
N LEU A 45 -3.06 9.03 10.21
CA LEU A 45 -2.66 10.42 9.95
C LEU A 45 -3.39 11.40 10.89
N ALA A 46 -4.57 11.07 11.41
CA ALA A 46 -5.33 11.91 12.32
C ALA A 46 -4.61 12.18 13.66
N THR A 47 -3.55 11.43 13.98
CA THR A 47 -2.69 11.74 15.12
C THR A 47 -1.77 12.94 14.88
N TYR A 48 -1.63 13.38 13.64
CA TYR A 48 -0.72 14.46 13.23
C TYR A 48 -1.45 15.67 12.65
N THR A 49 -2.64 15.49 12.11
CA THR A 49 -3.44 16.56 11.49
C THR A 49 -4.94 16.24 11.53
N ASP A 50 -5.75 17.26 11.62
CA ASP A 50 -7.21 17.22 11.45
C ASP A 50 -7.64 17.71 10.05
N GLU A 51 -6.71 18.24 9.26
CA GLU A 51 -6.97 18.75 7.91
C GLU A 51 -6.70 17.66 6.86
N PHE A 52 -7.77 17.22 6.19
CA PHE A 52 -7.70 16.21 5.13
C PHE A 52 -8.32 16.71 3.83
N VAL A 53 -7.68 16.36 2.73
CA VAL A 53 -8.21 16.56 1.38
C VAL A 53 -8.35 15.20 0.71
N GLN A 54 -9.45 15.01 0.02
CA GLN A 54 -9.70 13.80 -0.79
C GLN A 54 -10.15 14.24 -2.18
N ASP A 55 -9.74 13.50 -3.19
CA ASP A 55 -10.21 13.66 -4.54
C ASP A 55 -11.22 12.57 -4.94
N ASN A 56 -11.78 12.69 -6.14
CA ASN A 56 -12.73 11.73 -6.68
C ASN A 56 -12.09 10.43 -7.16
N LEU A 57 -10.76 10.37 -7.23
CA LEU A 57 -9.99 9.18 -7.62
C LEU A 57 -9.62 8.31 -6.42
N GLY A 58 -9.87 8.81 -5.22
CA GLY A 58 -9.60 8.08 -3.99
C GLY A 58 -8.29 8.43 -3.30
N SER A 59 -7.61 9.50 -3.73
CA SER A 59 -6.42 10.00 -3.03
C SER A 59 -6.78 10.55 -1.65
N LEU A 60 -5.86 10.43 -0.70
CA LEU A 60 -5.97 10.99 0.64
C LEU A 60 -4.74 11.83 0.93
N PHE A 61 -4.97 13.08 1.29
CA PHE A 61 -3.92 14.00 1.71
C PHE A 61 -4.16 14.43 3.16
N GLY A 62 -3.15 14.24 4.02
CA GLY A 62 -3.08 14.91 5.32
C GLY A 62 -2.27 16.20 5.17
N VAL A 63 -2.81 17.32 5.60
CA VAL A 63 -2.15 18.63 5.46
C VAL A 63 -1.59 19.05 6.81
N LEU A 64 -0.27 19.25 6.85
CA LEU A 64 0.43 19.80 8.00
C LEU A 64 0.77 21.26 7.70
N ARG A 65 0.17 22.17 8.45
CA ARG A 65 0.48 23.62 8.32
C ARG A 65 1.82 23.91 8.97
N GLY A 66 2.73 24.42 8.18
CA GLY A 66 4.04 24.86 8.62
C GLY A 66 4.16 26.39 8.58
N ASN A 67 5.37 26.89 8.44
CA ASN A 67 5.64 28.33 8.26
C ASN A 67 5.16 28.79 6.88
N GLU A 68 4.27 29.79 6.81
CA GLU A 68 3.72 30.33 5.56
C GLU A 68 4.79 30.89 4.60
N ALA A 69 5.91 31.35 5.13
CA ALA A 69 7.05 31.85 4.34
C ALA A 69 7.91 30.73 3.74
N GLY A 70 7.69 29.47 4.13
CA GLY A 70 8.46 28.31 3.67
C GLY A 70 7.93 27.71 2.36
N PRO A 71 8.71 26.86 1.70
CA PRO A 71 8.24 26.12 0.53
C PRO A 71 7.18 25.09 0.92
N LYS A 72 6.23 24.85 0.02
CA LYS A 72 5.30 23.72 0.16
C LYS A 72 6.00 22.43 -0.27
N VAL A 73 5.96 21.42 0.58
CA VAL A 73 6.54 20.11 0.32
C VAL A 73 5.41 19.09 0.26
N MET A 74 5.38 18.27 -0.77
CA MET A 74 4.46 17.14 -0.90
C MET A 74 5.29 15.84 -0.87
N VAL A 75 4.92 14.92 0.04
CA VAL A 75 5.42 13.55 0.06
C VAL A 75 4.30 12.66 -0.46
N ALA A 76 4.56 11.94 -1.54
CA ALA A 76 3.56 11.11 -2.21
C ALA A 76 3.98 9.64 -2.19
N GLY A 77 3.01 8.75 -2.01
CA GLY A 77 3.14 7.31 -2.14
C GLY A 77 1.81 6.72 -2.62
N HIS A 78 1.84 5.53 -3.22
CA HIS A 78 0.62 4.84 -3.61
C HIS A 78 0.15 3.88 -2.51
N MET A 79 -1.15 3.57 -2.52
CA MET A 79 -1.80 2.66 -1.55
C MET A 79 -2.13 1.30 -2.16
N ASP A 80 -2.27 1.22 -3.48
CA ASP A 80 -2.64 -0.01 -4.15
C ASP A 80 -1.48 -1.00 -4.24
N GLU A 81 -1.85 -2.26 -4.30
CA GLU A 81 -0.96 -3.37 -4.63
C GLU A 81 -1.40 -4.02 -5.95
N VAL A 82 -0.50 -4.75 -6.60
CA VAL A 82 -0.84 -5.53 -7.77
C VAL A 82 -1.87 -6.61 -7.41
N GLY A 83 -2.86 -6.80 -8.27
CA GLY A 83 -3.95 -7.75 -8.02
C GLY A 83 -4.54 -8.29 -9.30
N PHE A 84 -5.73 -8.87 -9.17
CA PHE A 84 -6.48 -9.42 -10.29
C PHE A 84 -7.95 -9.02 -10.19
N MET A 85 -8.58 -8.82 -11.31
CA MET A 85 -10.01 -8.62 -11.42
C MET A 85 -10.65 -9.86 -12.02
N THR A 86 -11.61 -10.47 -11.33
CA THR A 86 -12.39 -11.58 -11.86
C THR A 86 -13.23 -11.10 -13.04
N THR A 87 -13.10 -11.76 -14.18
CA THR A 87 -13.82 -11.41 -15.40
C THR A 87 -14.96 -12.36 -15.69
N ARG A 88 -14.85 -13.62 -15.26
CA ARG A 88 -15.87 -14.65 -15.47
C ARG A 88 -15.65 -15.83 -14.51
N ILE A 89 -16.73 -16.46 -14.13
CA ILE A 89 -16.73 -17.79 -13.51
C ILE A 89 -17.48 -18.72 -14.47
N SER A 90 -16.87 -19.83 -14.84
CA SER A 90 -17.51 -20.82 -15.72
C SER A 90 -18.40 -21.79 -14.96
N ASP A 91 -19.25 -22.52 -15.67
CA ASP A 91 -20.21 -23.48 -15.08
C ASP A 91 -19.52 -24.62 -14.31
N ASN A 92 -18.28 -24.95 -14.65
CA ASN A 92 -17.46 -25.92 -13.93
C ASN A 92 -16.61 -25.32 -12.81
N GLY A 93 -16.87 -24.06 -12.41
CA GLY A 93 -16.25 -23.40 -11.28
C GLY A 93 -14.87 -22.79 -11.55
N MET A 94 -14.42 -22.74 -12.80
CA MET A 94 -13.14 -22.07 -13.14
C MET A 94 -13.29 -20.55 -13.08
N VAL A 95 -12.38 -19.89 -12.36
CA VAL A 95 -12.34 -18.43 -12.24
C VAL A 95 -11.37 -17.88 -13.27
N TYR A 96 -11.86 -17.00 -14.13
CA TYR A 96 -11.06 -16.24 -15.08
C TYR A 96 -10.81 -14.86 -14.53
N PHE A 97 -9.59 -14.36 -14.65
CA PHE A 97 -9.23 -13.07 -14.13
C PHE A 97 -8.28 -12.32 -15.07
N GLN A 98 -8.26 -11.01 -14.93
CA GLN A 98 -7.37 -10.11 -15.64
C GLN A 98 -6.39 -9.48 -14.63
N PRO A 99 -5.10 -9.38 -14.95
CA PRO A 99 -4.13 -8.69 -14.10
C PRO A 99 -4.47 -7.20 -13.95
N LEU A 100 -4.30 -6.70 -12.73
CA LEU A 100 -4.27 -5.28 -12.39
C LEU A 100 -2.85 -4.93 -11.94
N GLY A 101 -2.22 -4.01 -12.66
CA GLY A 101 -0.81 -3.67 -12.45
C GLY A 101 0.16 -4.54 -13.24
N GLY A 102 1.46 -4.33 -12.99
CA GLY A 102 2.54 -5.01 -13.68
C GLY A 102 2.84 -6.39 -13.08
N TRP A 103 2.29 -7.44 -13.67
CA TRP A 103 2.57 -8.80 -13.27
C TRP A 103 3.63 -9.47 -14.14
N TRP A 104 4.53 -10.16 -13.50
CA TRP A 104 5.43 -11.10 -14.16
C TRP A 104 4.74 -12.46 -14.23
N SER A 105 4.35 -12.89 -15.42
CA SER A 105 3.50 -14.07 -15.61
C SER A 105 4.07 -15.35 -15.00
N GLN A 106 5.40 -15.48 -14.99
CA GLN A 106 6.08 -16.62 -14.37
C GLN A 106 5.90 -16.66 -12.85
N ALA A 107 5.73 -15.51 -12.21
CA ALA A 107 5.56 -15.44 -10.75
C ALA A 107 4.13 -15.78 -10.29
N VAL A 108 3.16 -15.78 -11.21
CA VAL A 108 1.74 -16.04 -10.89
C VAL A 108 1.44 -17.54 -10.77
N LEU A 109 2.25 -18.36 -11.46
CA LEU A 109 2.01 -19.82 -11.50
C LEU A 109 2.09 -20.44 -10.11
N ALA A 110 1.09 -21.25 -9.77
CA ALA A 110 0.99 -21.97 -8.49
C ALA A 110 0.90 -21.08 -7.22
N GLN A 111 0.58 -19.79 -7.37
CA GLN A 111 0.35 -18.90 -6.23
C GLN A 111 -1.04 -19.10 -5.63
N LYS A 112 -1.14 -18.86 -4.33
CA LYS A 112 -2.43 -18.76 -3.65
C LYS A 112 -2.99 -17.36 -3.83
N LEU A 113 -4.24 -17.28 -4.26
CA LEU A 113 -4.96 -16.03 -4.42
C LEU A 113 -6.07 -15.93 -3.38
N GLN A 114 -6.29 -14.74 -2.86
CA GLN A 114 -7.43 -14.41 -2.01
C GLN A 114 -8.48 -13.72 -2.86
N ILE A 115 -9.73 -14.22 -2.82
CA ILE A 115 -10.86 -13.53 -3.42
C ILE A 115 -11.48 -12.64 -2.37
N ILE A 116 -11.69 -11.36 -2.73
CA ILE A 116 -12.32 -10.35 -1.89
C ILE A 116 -13.68 -10.04 -2.53
N THR A 117 -14.75 -10.07 -1.71
CA THR A 117 -16.14 -9.84 -2.13
C THR A 117 -16.74 -8.64 -1.41
#